data_82ff17432d21fa5c384de98e82923660
#
_entry.id   82ff17432d21fa5c384de98e82923660
#
_cell.length_a   1.000
_cell.length_b   1.000
_cell.length_c   1.000
_cell.angle_alpha   90.00
_cell.angle_beta   90.00
_cell.angle_gamma   90.00
#
_symmetry.space_group_name_H-M   'P 1'
#
loop_
_entity.id
_entity.type
_entity.pdbx_description
1 polymer ?
#
loop_
_entity_poly.entity_id
_entity_poly.type
_entity_poly.pdbx_seq_one_letter_code
_entity_poly.pdbx_strand_id
1 'polypeptide(L)'
;MARNGGDQLERGEKPATGSQIGQPFGVEIGPEGHLFITEVAHHRIWKVDLNTDQKTLIAGTGRRGYRGDGDAATNAQLNEPYELRFSRSGDIYFVEMQNHVIRKVAKKTGVISTIAGTGLPGFSGDGGPANEAKLNRPHSLVIDDHHQKIYVADIGNHRIRAIDLDTGIISTLAGTGEKKLPTDGQTSEGGPILGPRALALQADQLWIALREGHSLWYLDLESKTLHHAAGIGKKGFEQDRIPAKKAHFRGPKGIALTPNGNIVIVDTENHAIRIYSPSDRHVTTIAGSGPDGAGFQENGIGNHPIRMNRPHGVTVDTQGRIYVGDTLNHRVRELSRRK
;
A
#
# COMPACT_ATOMS: atom_id res chain seq x y z
N MET A 1 -11.19 7.69 -15.42
CA MET A 1 -10.75 7.65 -14.02
C MET A 1 -10.45 9.07 -13.56
N ALA A 2 -10.52 9.35 -12.25
CA ALA A 2 -10.47 10.72 -11.72
C ALA A 2 -9.40 11.59 -12.41
N ARG A 3 -9.81 12.61 -13.12
CA ARG A 3 -8.98 13.55 -13.89
C ARG A 3 -9.12 14.93 -13.25
N ASN A 4 -8.09 15.71 -13.33
CA ASN A 4 -7.90 17.11 -12.92
C ASN A 4 -7.39 17.30 -11.49
N GLY A 5 -6.09 17.62 -11.42
CA GLY A 5 -5.41 17.99 -10.19
C GLY A 5 -5.88 19.36 -9.69
N GLY A 6 -6.50 19.38 -8.54
CA GLY A 6 -6.85 20.60 -7.84
C GLY A 6 -7.08 20.31 -6.35
N ASP A 7 -6.76 21.31 -5.54
CA ASP A 7 -6.84 21.21 -4.06
C ASP A 7 -8.24 21.60 -3.50
N GLN A 8 -9.28 21.66 -4.33
CA GLN A 8 -10.59 22.04 -3.84
C GLN A 8 -11.37 20.84 -3.26
N LEU A 9 -11.95 21.05 -2.09
CA LEU A 9 -12.84 20.09 -1.41
C LEU A 9 -14.15 19.94 -2.18
N GLU A 10 -14.28 18.85 -2.94
CA GLU A 10 -15.57 18.45 -3.51
C GLU A 10 -16.37 17.63 -2.49
N ARG A 11 -17.68 17.92 -2.41
CA ARG A 11 -18.65 17.16 -1.59
C ARG A 11 -19.72 16.57 -2.50
N GLY A 12 -20.12 15.33 -2.22
CA GLY A 12 -21.22 14.64 -2.90
C GLY A 12 -20.79 13.61 -3.93
N GLU A 13 -21.77 12.87 -4.44
CA GLU A 13 -21.59 11.89 -5.50
C GLU A 13 -21.42 12.61 -6.85
N LYS A 14 -20.32 12.32 -7.51
CA LYS A 14 -19.98 12.86 -8.83
C LYS A 14 -19.30 11.76 -9.66
N PRO A 15 -19.33 11.87 -11.01
CA PRO A 15 -18.54 10.99 -11.86
C PRO A 15 -17.06 11.04 -11.43
N ALA A 16 -16.42 9.88 -11.31
CA ALA A 16 -15.01 9.81 -10.92
C ALA A 16 -14.11 10.35 -12.04
N THR A 17 -14.46 10.06 -13.29
CA THR A 17 -13.85 10.70 -14.46
C THR A 17 -14.26 12.18 -14.51
N GLY A 18 -13.25 13.05 -14.44
CA GLY A 18 -13.46 14.50 -14.40
C GLY A 18 -13.60 15.10 -13.01
N SER A 19 -13.76 14.30 -11.95
CA SER A 19 -13.72 14.81 -10.58
C SER A 19 -12.28 14.91 -10.07
N GLN A 20 -12.07 15.82 -9.11
CA GLN A 20 -10.76 15.99 -8.49
C GLN A 20 -10.49 14.93 -7.44
N ILE A 21 -9.23 14.51 -7.33
CA ILE A 21 -8.71 13.70 -6.24
C ILE A 21 -7.35 14.24 -5.82
N GLY A 22 -7.17 14.54 -4.52
CA GLY A 22 -5.94 15.13 -3.98
C GLY A 22 -4.96 14.05 -3.52
N GLN A 23 -3.89 13.84 -4.27
CA GLN A 23 -2.80 12.93 -3.91
C GLN A 23 -3.31 11.51 -3.54
N PRO A 24 -3.78 10.72 -4.51
CA PRO A 24 -4.17 9.33 -4.25
C PRO A 24 -2.93 8.53 -3.82
N PHE A 25 -3.01 7.88 -2.65
CA PHE A 25 -1.92 7.05 -2.13
C PHE A 25 -2.24 5.57 -2.26
N GLY A 26 -3.14 5.04 -1.44
CA GLY A 26 -3.61 3.67 -1.56
C GLY A 26 -4.69 3.56 -2.63
N VAL A 27 -4.61 2.48 -3.39
CA VAL A 27 -5.65 2.04 -4.32
C VAL A 27 -5.88 0.56 -4.09
N GLU A 28 -7.14 0.13 -4.05
CA GLU A 28 -7.50 -1.26 -3.79
C GLU A 28 -8.79 -1.64 -4.51
N ILE A 29 -8.86 -2.84 -5.07
CA ILE A 29 -10.11 -3.40 -5.59
C ILE A 29 -10.83 -4.13 -4.46
N GLY A 30 -12.01 -3.64 -4.11
CA GLY A 30 -12.86 -4.25 -3.09
C GLY A 30 -13.59 -5.50 -3.59
N PRO A 31 -14.26 -6.25 -2.68
CA PRO A 31 -14.89 -7.53 -2.98
C PRO A 31 -15.94 -7.48 -4.12
N GLU A 32 -16.55 -6.33 -4.36
CA GLU A 32 -17.57 -6.14 -5.40
C GLU A 32 -16.99 -5.59 -6.72
N GLY A 33 -15.65 -5.56 -6.84
CA GLY A 33 -14.95 -5.06 -8.04
C GLY A 33 -14.90 -3.53 -8.14
N HIS A 34 -15.33 -2.80 -7.10
CA HIS A 34 -15.18 -1.35 -7.04
C HIS A 34 -13.75 -0.95 -6.65
N LEU A 35 -13.29 0.19 -7.15
CA LEU A 35 -12.00 0.75 -6.80
C LEU A 35 -12.13 1.65 -5.56
N PHE A 36 -11.30 1.39 -4.56
CA PHE A 36 -11.19 2.24 -3.37
C PHE A 36 -9.89 3.04 -3.42
N ILE A 37 -9.95 4.30 -3.01
CA ILE A 37 -8.84 5.24 -3.12
C ILE A 37 -8.69 6.00 -1.81
N THR A 38 -7.50 5.97 -1.22
CA THR A 38 -7.16 6.86 -0.11
C THR A 38 -6.65 8.18 -0.66
N GLU A 39 -7.25 9.27 -0.22
CA GLU A 39 -6.92 10.64 -0.61
C GLU A 39 -6.17 11.33 0.53
N VAL A 40 -4.85 11.42 0.42
CA VAL A 40 -4.01 11.93 1.51
C VAL A 40 -4.16 13.43 1.72
N ALA A 41 -4.22 14.22 0.64
CA ALA A 41 -4.32 15.68 0.73
C ALA A 41 -5.61 16.15 1.43
N HIS A 42 -6.68 15.38 1.36
CA HIS A 42 -7.97 15.74 1.95
C HIS A 42 -8.45 14.73 3.00
N HIS A 43 -7.60 13.83 3.47
CA HIS A 43 -7.90 12.95 4.59
C HIS A 43 -9.21 12.17 4.42
N ARG A 44 -9.41 11.53 3.24
CA ARG A 44 -10.65 10.83 2.87
C ARG A 44 -10.36 9.46 2.25
N ILE A 45 -11.38 8.62 2.25
CA ILE A 45 -11.41 7.36 1.51
C ILE A 45 -12.64 7.38 0.59
N TRP A 46 -12.41 7.11 -0.69
CA TRP A 46 -13.42 7.07 -1.73
C TRP A 46 -13.63 5.67 -2.26
N LYS A 47 -14.85 5.35 -2.64
CA LYS A 47 -15.21 4.23 -3.50
C LYS A 47 -15.56 4.75 -4.88
N VAL A 48 -15.09 4.12 -5.93
CA VAL A 48 -15.43 4.36 -7.32
C VAL A 48 -16.03 3.09 -7.90
N ASP A 49 -17.26 3.16 -8.36
CA ASP A 49 -17.89 2.11 -9.15
C ASP A 49 -17.32 2.19 -10.57
N LEU A 50 -16.57 1.17 -10.98
CA LEU A 50 -15.92 1.14 -12.30
C LEU A 50 -16.90 0.95 -13.47
N ASN A 51 -18.15 0.53 -13.21
CA ASN A 51 -19.17 0.35 -14.23
C ASN A 51 -19.98 1.63 -14.48
N THR A 52 -20.32 2.34 -13.40
CA THR A 52 -21.15 3.54 -13.45
C THR A 52 -20.38 4.85 -13.38
N ASP A 53 -19.07 4.78 -13.10
CA ASP A 53 -18.17 5.92 -12.88
C ASP A 53 -18.59 6.81 -11.68
N GLN A 54 -19.39 6.28 -10.74
CA GLN A 54 -19.82 7.02 -9.57
C GLN A 54 -18.78 6.96 -8.44
N LYS A 55 -18.52 8.12 -7.83
CA LYS A 55 -17.60 8.27 -6.68
C LYS A 55 -18.41 8.53 -5.41
N THR A 56 -18.23 7.68 -4.39
CA THR A 56 -18.92 7.75 -3.10
C THR A 56 -17.92 7.89 -1.97
N LEU A 57 -18.19 8.78 -1.01
CA LEU A 57 -17.37 8.94 0.21
C LEU A 57 -17.61 7.76 1.16
N ILE A 58 -16.53 7.12 1.59
CA ILE A 58 -16.54 6.00 2.54
C ILE A 58 -16.13 6.43 3.94
N ALA A 59 -15.10 7.27 4.06
CA ALA A 59 -14.63 7.75 5.35
C ALA A 59 -13.93 9.11 5.22
N GLY A 60 -13.99 9.89 6.29
CA GLY A 60 -13.29 11.15 6.43
C GLY A 60 -14.12 12.39 6.05
N THR A 61 -14.13 13.40 6.91
CA THR A 61 -14.80 14.69 6.67
C THR A 61 -14.04 15.63 5.73
N GLY A 62 -12.79 15.29 5.38
CA GLY A 62 -11.86 16.18 4.70
C GLY A 62 -11.10 17.11 5.66
N ARG A 63 -11.32 17.02 6.96
CA ARG A 63 -10.59 17.75 7.99
C ARG A 63 -9.57 16.83 8.65
N ARG A 64 -8.34 17.28 8.74
CA ARG A 64 -7.28 16.58 9.47
C ARG A 64 -7.64 16.41 10.94
N GLY A 65 -7.46 15.21 11.49
CA GLY A 65 -7.64 14.93 12.90
C GLY A 65 -7.64 13.44 13.23
N TYR A 66 -7.96 13.13 14.48
CA TYR A 66 -8.13 11.76 14.98
C TYR A 66 -9.37 11.75 15.89
N ARG A 67 -10.55 11.52 15.28
CA ARG A 67 -11.84 11.48 15.97
C ARG A 67 -12.83 10.60 15.21
N GLY A 68 -13.93 10.26 15.90
CA GLY A 68 -15.10 9.64 15.30
C GLY A 68 -15.21 8.14 15.50
N ASP A 69 -14.39 7.53 16.37
CA ASP A 69 -14.59 6.13 16.77
C ASP A 69 -15.97 5.94 17.42
N GLY A 70 -16.68 4.90 16.97
CA GLY A 70 -18.06 4.61 17.38
C GLY A 70 -19.13 5.28 16.52
N ASP A 71 -18.76 6.22 15.64
CA ASP A 71 -19.67 6.95 14.77
C ASP A 71 -19.54 6.47 13.29
N ALA A 72 -20.40 7.04 12.42
CA ALA A 72 -20.31 6.82 10.98
C ALA A 72 -18.93 7.30 10.45
N ALA A 73 -18.26 6.47 9.66
CA ALA A 73 -16.91 6.75 9.14
C ALA A 73 -16.83 8.04 8.31
N THR A 74 -17.93 8.44 7.65
CA THR A 74 -18.03 9.69 6.89
C THR A 74 -18.00 10.95 7.78
N ASN A 75 -18.24 10.81 9.08
CA ASN A 75 -18.15 11.89 10.08
C ASN A 75 -16.80 11.92 10.79
N ALA A 76 -15.93 10.94 10.56
CA ALA A 76 -14.63 10.86 11.20
C ALA A 76 -13.65 11.90 10.67
N GLN A 77 -12.74 12.34 11.52
CA GLN A 77 -11.54 13.06 11.11
C GLN A 77 -10.39 12.07 10.96
N LEU A 78 -9.79 12.04 9.79
CA LEU A 78 -8.64 11.19 9.44
C LEU A 78 -7.37 12.03 9.32
N ASN A 79 -6.22 11.38 9.31
CA ASN A 79 -4.94 12.06 9.10
C ASN A 79 -4.01 11.21 8.23
N GLU A 80 -3.97 11.53 6.95
CA GLU A 80 -3.21 10.82 5.93
C GLU A 80 -3.54 9.30 5.91
N PRO A 81 -4.76 8.91 5.47
CA PRO A 81 -5.05 7.50 5.22
C PRO A 81 -4.17 7.01 4.07
N TYR A 82 -3.38 5.95 4.30
CA TYR A 82 -2.43 5.45 3.31
C TYR A 82 -2.96 4.22 2.58
N GLU A 83 -2.70 3.03 3.04
CA GLU A 83 -3.18 1.81 2.41
C GLU A 83 -4.40 1.24 3.13
N LEU A 84 -5.27 0.58 2.37
CA LEU A 84 -6.46 -0.08 2.89
C LEU A 84 -6.55 -1.51 2.34
N ARG A 85 -7.19 -2.39 3.09
CA ARG A 85 -7.48 -3.78 2.70
C ARG A 85 -8.85 -4.18 3.20
N PHE A 86 -9.40 -5.22 2.56
CA PHE A 86 -10.69 -5.80 2.92
C PHE A 86 -10.49 -7.14 3.61
N SER A 87 -11.23 -7.38 4.70
CA SER A 87 -11.42 -8.71 5.24
C SER A 87 -12.41 -9.51 4.36
N ARG A 88 -12.48 -10.80 4.57
CA ARG A 88 -13.46 -11.67 3.90
C ARG A 88 -14.92 -11.23 4.15
N SER A 89 -15.21 -10.64 5.33
CA SER A 89 -16.54 -10.04 5.63
C SER A 89 -16.82 -8.76 4.85
N GLY A 90 -15.80 -8.17 4.23
CA GLY A 90 -15.85 -6.89 3.51
C GLY A 90 -15.68 -5.67 4.40
N ASP A 91 -15.27 -5.84 5.66
CA ASP A 91 -14.84 -4.72 6.49
C ASP A 91 -13.56 -4.10 5.91
N ILE A 92 -13.45 -2.78 5.98
CA ILE A 92 -12.30 -2.04 5.49
C ILE A 92 -11.35 -1.78 6.65
N TYR A 93 -10.10 -2.21 6.53
CA TYR A 93 -9.03 -1.86 7.44
C TYR A 93 -8.06 -0.93 6.71
N PHE A 94 -7.63 0.13 7.38
CA PHE A 94 -6.72 1.09 6.77
C PHE A 94 -5.74 1.69 7.77
N VAL A 95 -4.63 2.15 7.23
CA VAL A 95 -3.56 2.80 7.98
C VAL A 95 -3.81 4.30 8.02
N GLU A 96 -3.76 4.92 9.18
CA GLU A 96 -3.60 6.37 9.34
C GLU A 96 -2.16 6.71 9.76
N MET A 97 -1.35 7.08 8.81
CA MET A 97 0.10 7.20 8.97
C MET A 97 0.49 8.25 10.02
N GLN A 98 -0.12 9.42 9.99
CA GLN A 98 0.19 10.52 10.90
C GLN A 98 -0.50 10.40 12.27
N ASN A 99 -1.54 9.58 12.36
CA ASN A 99 -2.18 9.25 13.64
C ASN A 99 -1.56 8.01 14.28
N HIS A 100 -0.62 7.34 13.60
CA HIS A 100 0.07 6.15 14.12
C HIS A 100 -0.89 5.01 14.53
N VAL A 101 -1.99 4.82 13.78
CA VAL A 101 -3.04 3.86 14.10
C VAL A 101 -3.46 3.03 12.89
N ILE A 102 -4.12 1.91 13.17
CA ILE A 102 -4.91 1.14 12.20
C ILE A 102 -6.37 1.32 12.58
N ARG A 103 -7.19 1.70 11.60
CA ARG A 103 -8.63 1.84 11.80
C ARG A 103 -9.41 0.86 10.93
N LYS A 104 -10.63 0.58 11.37
CA LYS A 104 -11.58 -0.29 10.71
C LYS A 104 -12.89 0.45 10.43
N VAL A 105 -13.46 0.26 9.24
CA VAL A 105 -14.85 0.61 8.94
C VAL A 105 -15.64 -0.69 8.76
N ALA A 106 -16.62 -0.91 9.60
CA ALA A 106 -17.46 -2.09 9.55
C ALA A 106 -18.40 -2.02 8.34
N LYS A 107 -18.35 -2.99 7.41
CA LYS A 107 -19.20 -3.00 6.19
C LYS A 107 -20.69 -2.89 6.49
N LYS A 108 -21.15 -3.60 7.51
CA LYS A 108 -22.58 -3.71 7.86
C LYS A 108 -23.16 -2.40 8.40
N THR A 109 -22.39 -1.65 9.18
CA THR A 109 -22.89 -0.47 9.92
C THR A 109 -22.31 0.84 9.44
N GLY A 110 -21.20 0.83 8.69
CA GLY A 110 -20.45 2.02 8.33
C GLY A 110 -19.73 2.69 9.51
N VAL A 111 -19.73 2.06 10.69
CA VAL A 111 -19.09 2.60 11.91
C VAL A 111 -17.59 2.41 11.83
N ILE A 112 -16.86 3.46 12.23
CA ILE A 112 -15.39 3.42 12.30
C ILE A 112 -14.92 3.15 13.73
N SER A 113 -13.80 2.44 13.86
CA SER A 113 -13.13 2.17 15.15
C SER A 113 -11.61 2.06 14.97
N THR A 114 -10.86 2.40 16.00
CA THR A 114 -9.41 2.12 16.08
C THR A 114 -9.19 0.71 16.59
N ILE A 115 -8.39 -0.08 15.86
CA ILE A 115 -8.08 -1.47 16.24
C ILE A 115 -6.64 -1.65 16.74
N ALA A 116 -5.73 -0.75 16.37
CA ALA A 116 -4.35 -0.76 16.86
C ALA A 116 -3.76 0.65 16.88
N GLY A 117 -2.88 0.88 17.83
CA GLY A 117 -2.19 2.15 18.03
C GLY A 117 -2.89 3.08 19.00
N THR A 118 -2.11 3.83 19.79
CA THR A 118 -2.60 4.80 20.79
C THR A 118 -2.76 6.22 20.25
N GLY A 119 -2.41 6.46 18.98
CA GLY A 119 -2.31 7.82 18.41
C GLY A 119 -0.97 8.52 18.69
N LEU A 120 -0.08 7.92 19.47
CA LEU A 120 1.24 8.45 19.79
C LEU A 120 2.35 7.62 19.10
N PRO A 121 3.36 8.26 18.47
CA PRO A 121 4.46 7.53 17.86
C PRO A 121 5.31 6.79 18.89
N GLY A 122 5.81 5.63 18.52
CA GLY A 122 6.71 4.85 19.36
C GLY A 122 6.66 3.36 19.05
N PHE A 123 7.35 2.57 19.90
CA PHE A 123 7.34 1.11 19.85
C PHE A 123 7.06 0.57 21.24
N SER A 124 5.93 -0.12 21.40
CA SER A 124 5.54 -0.82 22.63
C SER A 124 4.37 -1.77 22.38
N GLY A 125 3.99 -2.51 23.41
CA GLY A 125 2.72 -3.22 23.48
C GLY A 125 2.75 -4.67 23.00
N ASP A 126 3.92 -5.23 22.64
CA ASP A 126 4.00 -6.66 22.29
C ASP A 126 3.50 -7.56 23.42
N GLY A 127 2.61 -8.49 23.07
CA GLY A 127 1.94 -9.39 24.01
C GLY A 127 0.71 -8.81 24.70
N GLY A 128 0.36 -7.55 24.41
CA GLY A 128 -0.81 -6.85 24.95
C GLY A 128 -1.82 -6.43 23.90
N PRO A 129 -2.90 -5.72 24.32
CA PRO A 129 -3.93 -5.22 23.41
C PRO A 129 -3.37 -4.29 22.34
N ALA A 130 -3.73 -4.53 21.07
CA ALA A 130 -3.20 -3.78 19.94
C ALA A 130 -3.56 -2.28 20.01
N ASN A 131 -4.73 -1.92 20.52
CA ASN A 131 -5.17 -0.53 20.69
C ASN A 131 -4.44 0.23 21.82
N GLU A 132 -3.67 -0.47 22.66
CA GLU A 132 -2.80 0.11 23.68
C GLU A 132 -1.32 0.14 23.24
N ALA A 133 -1.00 -0.46 22.11
CA ALA A 133 0.35 -0.47 21.56
C ALA A 133 0.72 0.86 20.89
N LYS A 134 2.00 1.17 20.84
CA LYS A 134 2.51 2.28 20.03
C LYS A 134 3.04 1.76 18.71
N LEU A 135 2.60 2.40 17.63
CA LEU A 135 3.11 2.27 16.27
C LEU A 135 3.86 3.55 15.89
N ASN A 136 4.69 3.49 14.87
CA ASN A 136 5.39 4.67 14.39
C ASN A 136 5.31 4.79 12.87
N ARG A 137 4.38 5.66 12.42
CA ARG A 137 4.12 5.89 11.00
C ARG A 137 3.87 4.60 10.22
N PRO A 138 2.90 3.76 10.63
CA PRO A 138 2.57 2.56 9.88
C PRO A 138 2.17 2.98 8.45
N HIS A 139 2.50 2.17 7.44
CA HIS A 139 2.28 2.55 6.05
C HIS A 139 1.40 1.57 5.27
N SER A 140 1.52 0.31 5.56
CA SER A 140 0.81 -0.76 4.84
C SER A 140 0.30 -1.80 5.82
N LEU A 141 -0.74 -2.49 5.42
CA LEU A 141 -1.24 -3.67 6.10
C LEU A 141 -1.69 -4.73 5.09
N VAL A 142 -1.71 -5.98 5.51
CA VAL A 142 -2.41 -7.07 4.81
C VAL A 142 -3.19 -7.88 5.81
N ILE A 143 -4.29 -8.47 5.35
CA ILE A 143 -5.17 -9.31 6.16
C ILE A 143 -4.95 -10.76 5.75
N ASP A 144 -4.67 -11.58 6.73
CA ASP A 144 -4.58 -13.02 6.60
C ASP A 144 -5.85 -13.64 7.20
N ASP A 145 -6.85 -13.82 6.36
CA ASP A 145 -8.12 -14.41 6.78
C ASP A 145 -7.98 -15.90 7.18
N HIS A 146 -6.92 -16.58 6.74
CA HIS A 146 -6.67 -17.98 7.10
C HIS A 146 -6.19 -18.11 8.56
N HIS A 147 -5.22 -17.27 8.94
CA HIS A 147 -4.65 -17.27 10.28
C HIS A 147 -5.28 -16.22 11.21
N GLN A 148 -6.34 -15.55 10.76
CA GLN A 148 -7.03 -14.47 11.50
C GLN A 148 -6.04 -13.40 12.01
N LYS A 149 -5.16 -12.91 11.13
CA LYS A 149 -4.13 -11.92 11.47
C LYS A 149 -4.11 -10.73 10.52
N ILE A 150 -3.66 -9.60 11.05
CA ILE A 150 -3.26 -8.45 10.26
C ILE A 150 -1.76 -8.26 10.44
N TYR A 151 -1.02 -8.22 9.32
CA TYR A 151 0.39 -7.83 9.33
C TYR A 151 0.50 -6.36 8.95
N VAL A 152 1.28 -5.60 9.73
CA VAL A 152 1.43 -4.14 9.62
C VAL A 152 2.89 -3.77 9.38
N ALA A 153 3.15 -3.01 8.33
CA ALA A 153 4.46 -2.38 8.09
C ALA A 153 4.63 -1.15 9.00
N ASP A 154 5.22 -1.35 10.16
CA ASP A 154 5.53 -0.32 11.15
C ASP A 154 6.89 0.32 10.82
N ILE A 155 6.91 1.11 9.72
CA ILE A 155 8.14 1.55 9.04
C ILE A 155 9.05 2.38 9.93
N GLY A 156 8.47 3.28 10.76
CA GLY A 156 9.25 4.12 11.66
C GLY A 156 9.94 3.36 12.78
N ASN A 157 9.47 2.13 13.04
CA ASN A 157 10.07 1.21 14.00
C ASN A 157 10.92 0.12 13.33
N HIS A 158 11.03 0.11 12.00
CA HIS A 158 11.75 -0.93 11.24
C HIS A 158 11.32 -2.34 11.63
N ARG A 159 9.98 -2.57 11.66
CA ARG A 159 9.35 -3.84 12.08
C ARG A 159 8.13 -4.17 11.24
N ILE A 160 7.83 -5.45 11.17
CA ILE A 160 6.50 -5.96 10.82
C ILE A 160 5.82 -6.38 12.11
N ARG A 161 4.62 -5.82 12.37
CA ARG A 161 3.81 -6.18 13.52
C ARG A 161 2.69 -7.12 13.06
N ALA A 162 2.30 -8.04 13.93
CA ALA A 162 1.17 -8.93 13.72
C ALA A 162 0.10 -8.64 14.78
N ILE A 163 -1.14 -8.49 14.36
CA ILE A 163 -2.31 -8.33 15.22
C ILE A 163 -3.17 -9.57 15.02
N ASP A 164 -3.43 -10.27 16.08
CA ASP A 164 -4.34 -11.41 16.11
C ASP A 164 -5.79 -10.90 16.21
N LEU A 165 -6.63 -11.26 15.23
CA LEU A 165 -8.00 -10.72 15.13
C LEU A 165 -8.98 -11.34 16.13
N ASP A 166 -8.70 -12.55 16.63
CA ASP A 166 -9.54 -13.24 17.60
C ASP A 166 -9.30 -12.71 19.02
N THR A 167 -8.03 -12.43 19.35
CA THR A 167 -7.64 -11.99 20.69
C THR A 167 -7.42 -10.48 20.82
N GLY A 168 -7.20 -9.78 19.71
CA GLY A 168 -6.82 -8.37 19.68
C GLY A 168 -5.39 -8.10 20.14
N ILE A 169 -4.56 -9.14 20.32
CA ILE A 169 -3.18 -9.01 20.81
C ILE A 169 -2.22 -8.68 19.65
N ILE A 170 -1.29 -7.75 19.90
CA ILE A 170 -0.23 -7.41 18.96
C ILE A 170 1.11 -8.03 19.36
N SER A 171 1.91 -8.37 18.37
CA SER A 171 3.30 -8.84 18.53
C SER A 171 4.20 -8.33 17.41
N THR A 172 5.51 -8.41 17.59
CA THR A 172 6.47 -8.23 16.51
C THR A 172 6.65 -9.54 15.76
N LEU A 173 6.35 -9.55 14.46
CA LEU A 173 6.57 -10.70 13.59
C LEU A 173 8.00 -10.74 13.06
N ALA A 174 8.55 -9.58 12.68
CA ALA A 174 9.88 -9.49 12.10
C ALA A 174 10.51 -8.11 12.32
N GLY A 175 11.84 -8.08 12.37
CA GLY A 175 12.61 -6.85 12.51
C GLY A 175 13.00 -6.52 13.95
N THR A 176 14.26 -6.14 14.16
CA THR A 176 14.82 -5.76 15.49
C THR A 176 14.74 -4.27 15.78
N GLY A 177 14.36 -3.45 14.78
CA GLY A 177 14.41 -1.98 14.86
C GLY A 177 15.74 -1.39 14.39
N GLU A 178 16.75 -2.22 14.12
CA GLU A 178 18.01 -1.74 13.55
C GLU A 178 17.82 -1.28 12.10
N LYS A 179 18.51 -0.19 11.75
CA LYS A 179 18.50 0.38 10.39
C LYS A 179 19.50 -0.31 9.47
N LYS A 180 19.32 -1.61 9.28
CA LYS A 180 20.14 -2.44 8.41
C LYS A 180 19.28 -3.29 7.49
N LEU A 181 19.83 -3.65 6.33
CA LEU A 181 19.20 -4.63 5.44
C LEU A 181 19.15 -6.00 6.09
N PRO A 182 18.12 -6.79 5.82
CA PRO A 182 18.12 -8.19 6.24
C PRO A 182 19.15 -9.00 5.48
N THR A 183 19.50 -10.15 6.04
CA THR A 183 20.35 -11.17 5.38
C THR A 183 19.44 -12.26 4.78
N ASP A 184 19.74 -12.70 3.56
CA ASP A 184 19.01 -13.79 2.90
C ASP A 184 19.14 -15.08 3.74
N GLY A 185 18.01 -15.67 4.10
CA GLY A 185 17.93 -16.84 4.98
C GLY A 185 17.90 -16.55 6.49
N GLN A 186 17.87 -15.27 6.92
CA GLN A 186 17.72 -14.97 8.35
C GLN A 186 16.32 -15.29 8.87
N THR A 187 16.24 -15.63 10.15
CA THR A 187 14.94 -15.78 10.84
C THR A 187 14.26 -14.43 11.03
N SER A 188 12.93 -14.42 11.06
CA SER A 188 12.12 -13.19 11.21
C SER A 188 12.42 -12.45 12.52
N GLU A 189 12.65 -13.18 13.61
CA GLU A 189 12.85 -12.63 14.96
C GLU A 189 14.31 -12.14 15.18
N GLY A 190 15.28 -12.71 14.45
CA GLY A 190 16.72 -12.53 14.72
C GLY A 190 17.42 -11.42 13.96
N GLY A 191 16.76 -10.76 13.02
CA GLY A 191 17.44 -9.83 12.13
C GLY A 191 16.72 -8.52 11.83
N PRO A 192 17.45 -7.52 11.32
CA PRO A 192 16.88 -6.23 10.97
C PRO A 192 16.00 -6.29 9.72
N ILE A 193 15.08 -5.33 9.60
CA ILE A 193 14.31 -5.04 8.38
C ILE A 193 14.32 -3.53 8.14
N LEU A 194 15.08 -3.07 7.16
CA LEU A 194 15.25 -1.66 6.88
C LEU A 194 14.06 -1.06 6.13
N GLY A 195 13.21 -0.32 6.83
CA GLY A 195 12.14 0.47 6.23
C GLY A 195 11.08 -0.35 5.47
N PRO A 196 10.43 -1.34 6.12
CA PRO A 196 9.33 -2.06 5.50
C PRO A 196 8.19 -1.09 5.17
N ARG A 197 7.79 -1.03 3.90
CA ARG A 197 6.88 0.02 3.42
C ARG A 197 5.59 -0.51 2.84
N ALA A 198 5.63 -1.53 2.01
CA ALA A 198 4.45 -2.13 1.40
C ALA A 198 4.45 -3.63 1.59
N LEU A 199 3.27 -4.17 1.80
CA LEU A 199 3.02 -5.59 2.06
C LEU A 199 2.04 -6.16 1.04
N ALA A 200 2.26 -7.43 0.67
CA ALA A 200 1.29 -8.24 -0.05
C ALA A 200 1.39 -9.70 0.45
N LEU A 201 0.28 -10.40 0.52
CA LEU A 201 0.24 -11.77 1.03
C LEU A 201 -0.23 -12.73 -0.05
N GLN A 202 0.53 -13.81 -0.27
CA GLN A 202 0.17 -14.90 -1.16
C GLN A 202 0.43 -16.22 -0.46
N ALA A 203 -0.64 -16.93 -0.11
CA ALA A 203 -0.54 -18.10 0.78
C ALA A 203 0.32 -17.76 2.02
N ASP A 204 1.35 -18.54 2.30
CA ASP A 204 2.25 -18.33 3.44
C ASP A 204 3.45 -17.41 3.14
N GLN A 205 3.43 -16.70 2.01
CA GLN A 205 4.49 -15.75 1.65
C GLN A 205 4.03 -14.31 1.87
N LEU A 206 4.58 -13.66 2.88
CA LEU A 206 4.40 -12.23 3.13
C LEU A 206 5.49 -11.45 2.36
N TRP A 207 5.10 -10.87 1.22
CA TRP A 207 5.96 -10.02 0.39
C TRP A 207 6.14 -8.65 1.03
N ILE A 208 7.37 -8.13 1.01
CA ILE A 208 7.77 -6.91 1.72
C ILE A 208 8.64 -6.05 0.80
N ALA A 209 8.16 -4.86 0.44
CA ALA A 209 9.01 -3.86 -0.19
C ALA A 209 9.72 -3.04 0.88
N LEU A 210 11.05 -3.01 0.84
CA LEU A 210 11.88 -2.19 1.72
C LEU A 210 12.18 -0.85 1.05
N ARG A 211 11.53 0.23 1.52
CA ARG A 211 11.69 1.56 0.94
C ARG A 211 13.11 2.08 1.05
N GLU A 212 13.65 2.12 2.26
CA GLU A 212 15.02 2.54 2.55
C GLU A 212 16.04 1.48 2.12
N GLY A 213 15.61 0.23 2.05
CA GLY A 213 16.41 -0.91 1.61
C GLY A 213 16.44 -1.11 0.09
N HIS A 214 15.67 -0.34 -0.69
CA HIS A 214 15.65 -0.39 -2.16
C HIS A 214 15.59 -1.82 -2.72
N SER A 215 14.77 -2.68 -2.11
CA SER A 215 14.72 -4.11 -2.40
C SER A 215 13.35 -4.72 -2.11
N LEU A 216 13.11 -5.91 -2.68
CA LEU A 216 11.93 -6.73 -2.46
C LEU A 216 12.35 -8.02 -1.76
N TRP A 217 11.62 -8.38 -0.74
CA TRP A 217 11.80 -9.57 0.08
C TRP A 217 10.49 -10.30 0.25
N TYR A 218 10.53 -11.55 0.69
CA TYR A 218 9.37 -12.20 1.29
C TYR A 218 9.77 -12.93 2.57
N LEU A 219 8.85 -12.94 3.51
CA LEU A 219 8.91 -13.76 4.71
C LEU A 219 8.03 -14.98 4.48
N ASP A 220 8.62 -16.16 4.54
CA ASP A 220 7.90 -17.40 4.63
C ASP A 220 7.36 -17.53 6.06
N LEU A 221 6.02 -17.54 6.18
CA LEU A 221 5.35 -17.50 7.49
C LEU A 221 5.41 -18.84 8.23
N GLU A 222 5.58 -19.95 7.50
CA GLU A 222 5.71 -21.29 8.09
C GLU A 222 7.11 -21.49 8.67
N SER A 223 8.13 -21.31 7.86
CA SER A 223 9.54 -21.45 8.29
C SER A 223 10.07 -20.24 9.07
N LYS A 224 9.33 -19.12 9.06
CA LYS A 224 9.74 -17.82 9.63
C LYS A 224 11.08 -17.31 9.10
N THR A 225 11.34 -17.55 7.82
CA THR A 225 12.60 -17.20 7.16
C THR A 225 12.41 -16.11 6.13
N LEU A 226 13.29 -15.10 6.14
CA LEU A 226 13.31 -14.00 5.17
C LEU A 226 14.15 -14.37 3.96
N HIS A 227 13.59 -14.14 2.77
CA HIS A 227 14.24 -14.44 1.50
C HIS A 227 14.35 -13.20 0.63
N HIS A 228 15.53 -12.99 0.07
CA HIS A 228 15.80 -11.91 -0.85
C HIS A 228 15.29 -12.23 -2.26
N ALA A 229 14.33 -11.44 -2.76
CA ALA A 229 13.72 -11.64 -4.07
C ALA A 229 14.36 -10.77 -5.17
N ALA A 230 14.45 -9.45 -4.94
CA ALA A 230 14.94 -8.52 -5.95
C ALA A 230 15.52 -7.25 -5.34
N GLY A 231 16.40 -6.57 -6.09
CA GLY A 231 17.02 -5.31 -5.70
C GLY A 231 18.33 -5.47 -4.95
N ILE A 232 19.37 -4.74 -5.35
CA ILE A 232 20.70 -4.83 -4.74
C ILE A 232 20.88 -4.02 -3.45
N GLY A 233 19.81 -3.38 -2.95
CA GLY A 233 19.87 -2.52 -1.77
C GLY A 233 20.44 -1.12 -2.02
N LYS A 234 20.64 -0.73 -3.27
CA LYS A 234 21.16 0.59 -3.67
C LYS A 234 20.19 1.30 -4.63
N LYS A 235 20.16 2.63 -4.55
CA LYS A 235 19.38 3.47 -5.46
C LYS A 235 19.89 3.36 -6.89
N GLY A 236 18.98 3.26 -7.84
CA GLY A 236 19.29 3.27 -9.27
C GLY A 236 18.06 2.92 -10.10
N PHE A 237 18.28 2.81 -11.42
CA PHE A 237 17.25 2.47 -12.39
C PHE A 237 17.88 1.86 -13.63
N GLU A 238 17.29 0.77 -14.10
CA GLU A 238 17.50 0.21 -15.42
C GLU A 238 16.15 0.03 -16.11
N GLN A 239 16.08 0.39 -17.38
CA GLN A 239 14.84 0.33 -18.18
C GLN A 239 14.49 -1.09 -18.62
N ASP A 240 15.50 -1.87 -18.98
CA ASP A 240 15.30 -3.17 -19.61
C ASP A 240 15.06 -4.29 -18.60
N ARG A 241 14.73 -5.48 -19.12
CA ARG A 241 14.56 -6.69 -18.34
C ARG A 241 15.88 -7.11 -17.67
N ILE A 242 15.92 -7.06 -16.34
CA ILE A 242 17.13 -7.25 -15.53
C ILE A 242 16.99 -8.47 -14.62
N PRO A 243 18.04 -9.29 -14.42
CA PRO A 243 18.04 -10.30 -13.37
C PRO A 243 17.72 -9.69 -12.01
N ALA A 244 16.76 -10.26 -11.30
CA ALA A 244 16.16 -9.61 -10.12
C ALA A 244 17.16 -9.20 -9.04
N LYS A 245 18.15 -10.07 -8.74
CA LYS A 245 19.21 -9.78 -7.75
C LYS A 245 20.27 -8.77 -8.24
N LYS A 246 20.15 -8.26 -9.47
CA LYS A 246 20.98 -7.17 -10.04
C LYS A 246 20.21 -5.88 -10.27
N ALA A 247 18.88 -5.90 -10.11
CA ALA A 247 18.04 -4.74 -10.32
C ALA A 247 18.29 -3.65 -9.28
N HIS A 248 18.16 -2.40 -9.67
CA HIS A 248 18.11 -1.27 -8.76
C HIS A 248 16.67 -0.77 -8.64
N PHE A 249 16.28 -0.43 -7.41
CA PHE A 249 15.07 0.33 -7.12
C PHE A 249 15.42 1.66 -6.45
N ARG A 250 14.45 2.58 -6.44
CA ARG A 250 14.61 3.85 -5.74
C ARG A 250 13.39 4.14 -4.88
N GLY A 251 13.42 3.66 -3.64
CA GLY A 251 12.34 3.85 -2.68
C GLY A 251 11.01 3.23 -3.12
N PRO A 252 10.92 1.90 -3.32
CA PRO A 252 9.66 1.25 -3.67
C PRO A 252 8.63 1.44 -2.55
N LYS A 253 7.39 1.83 -2.90
CA LYS A 253 6.36 2.21 -1.92
C LYS A 253 5.05 1.44 -2.04
N GLY A 254 4.82 0.73 -3.10
CA GLY A 254 3.63 -0.10 -3.29
C GLY A 254 3.98 -1.42 -3.94
N ILE A 255 3.30 -2.48 -3.56
CA ILE A 255 3.36 -3.78 -4.23
C ILE A 255 1.97 -4.39 -4.32
N ALA A 256 1.72 -5.15 -5.39
CA ALA A 256 0.51 -5.94 -5.56
C ALA A 256 0.82 -7.25 -6.28
N LEU A 257 0.03 -8.27 -5.99
CA LEU A 257 0.12 -9.57 -6.66
C LEU A 257 -0.74 -9.58 -7.92
N THR A 258 -0.22 -10.18 -8.98
CA THR A 258 -0.99 -10.48 -10.17
C THR A 258 -1.61 -11.87 -10.07
N PRO A 259 -2.70 -12.17 -10.82
CA PRO A 259 -3.32 -13.51 -10.80
C PRO A 259 -2.38 -14.66 -11.16
N ASN A 260 -1.31 -14.39 -11.90
CA ASN A 260 -0.28 -15.38 -12.27
C ASN A 260 0.95 -15.39 -11.35
N GLY A 261 0.86 -14.78 -10.16
CA GLY A 261 1.88 -14.83 -9.13
C GLY A 261 3.08 -13.90 -9.32
N ASN A 262 3.03 -12.96 -10.27
CA ASN A 262 4.04 -11.92 -10.37
C ASN A 262 3.76 -10.80 -9.36
N ILE A 263 4.79 -10.05 -9.02
CA ILE A 263 4.71 -8.92 -8.11
C ILE A 263 4.88 -7.61 -8.90
N VAL A 264 3.82 -6.79 -8.91
CA VAL A 264 3.90 -5.40 -9.39
C VAL A 264 4.55 -4.57 -8.29
N ILE A 265 5.52 -3.73 -8.65
CA ILE A 265 6.30 -2.88 -7.74
C ILE A 265 6.17 -1.43 -8.21
N VAL A 266 5.75 -0.57 -7.31
CA VAL A 266 5.77 0.89 -7.53
C VAL A 266 7.14 1.41 -7.13
N ASP A 267 7.99 1.66 -8.12
CA ASP A 267 9.33 2.18 -7.95
C ASP A 267 9.27 3.72 -7.94
N THR A 268 8.77 4.26 -6.82
CA THR A 268 8.21 5.60 -6.68
C THR A 268 9.15 6.73 -7.10
N GLU A 269 10.38 6.72 -6.60
CA GLU A 269 11.34 7.79 -6.89
C GLU A 269 12.02 7.62 -8.26
N ASN A 270 11.73 6.51 -8.95
CA ASN A 270 12.02 6.29 -10.37
C ASN A 270 10.81 6.57 -11.27
N HIS A 271 9.69 7.02 -10.68
CA HIS A 271 8.46 7.32 -11.45
C HIS A 271 8.01 6.17 -12.35
N ALA A 272 8.21 4.94 -11.90
CA ALA A 272 8.05 3.73 -12.72
C ALA A 272 7.23 2.64 -12.01
N ILE A 273 6.62 1.80 -12.83
CA ILE A 273 5.98 0.55 -12.41
C ILE A 273 6.79 -0.59 -12.98
N ARG A 274 7.21 -1.48 -12.07
CA ARG A 274 8.03 -2.64 -12.40
C ARG A 274 7.25 -3.93 -12.10
N ILE A 275 7.58 -5.01 -12.78
CA ILE A 275 7.10 -6.36 -12.45
C ILE A 275 8.30 -7.24 -12.13
N TYR A 276 8.27 -7.87 -10.97
CA TYR A 276 9.11 -9.01 -10.63
C TYR A 276 8.38 -10.31 -10.96
N SER A 277 9.04 -11.19 -11.71
CA SER A 277 8.56 -12.53 -12.04
C SER A 277 9.37 -13.57 -11.26
N PRO A 278 8.74 -14.27 -10.28
CA PRO A 278 9.43 -15.31 -9.51
C PRO A 278 9.87 -16.50 -10.38
N SER A 279 9.13 -16.83 -11.44
CA SER A 279 9.38 -17.99 -12.30
C SER A 279 10.67 -17.87 -13.10
N ASP A 280 11.02 -16.68 -13.57
CA ASP A 280 12.22 -16.42 -14.36
C ASP A 280 13.26 -15.53 -13.65
N ARG A 281 12.91 -15.04 -12.45
CA ARG A 281 13.75 -14.20 -11.59
C ARG A 281 14.25 -12.92 -12.27
N HIS A 282 13.36 -12.25 -13.01
CA HIS A 282 13.66 -10.98 -13.65
C HIS A 282 12.74 -9.86 -13.18
N VAL A 283 13.24 -8.63 -13.28
CA VAL A 283 12.46 -7.40 -13.12
C VAL A 283 12.34 -6.72 -14.47
N THR A 284 11.13 -6.32 -14.82
CA THR A 284 10.82 -5.61 -16.08
C THR A 284 10.08 -4.32 -15.78
N THR A 285 10.42 -3.23 -16.47
CA THR A 285 9.66 -1.98 -16.42
C THR A 285 8.47 -2.06 -17.38
N ILE A 286 7.26 -1.77 -16.87
CA ILE A 286 6.03 -1.80 -17.68
C ILE A 286 5.43 -0.41 -17.91
N ALA A 287 5.79 0.57 -17.08
CA ALA A 287 5.41 1.96 -17.25
C ALA A 287 6.42 2.88 -16.55
N GLY A 288 6.53 4.11 -16.99
CA GLY A 288 7.51 5.06 -16.47
C GLY A 288 8.85 5.00 -17.20
N SER A 289 9.68 6.02 -16.99
CA SER A 289 10.93 6.22 -17.76
C SER A 289 12.15 6.51 -16.89
N GLY A 290 12.08 6.26 -15.60
CA GLY A 290 13.19 6.48 -14.67
C GLY A 290 13.15 7.85 -13.96
N PRO A 291 14.19 8.17 -13.19
CA PRO A 291 14.19 9.30 -12.24
C PRO A 291 13.97 10.66 -12.89
N ASP A 292 14.41 10.84 -14.14
CA ASP A 292 14.25 12.08 -14.90
C ASP A 292 12.93 12.13 -15.68
N GLY A 293 12.14 11.07 -15.59
CA GLY A 293 10.88 10.88 -16.32
C GLY A 293 9.63 11.39 -15.60
N ALA A 294 9.78 12.14 -14.50
CA ALA A 294 8.64 12.73 -13.80
C ALA A 294 7.75 13.55 -14.73
N GLY A 295 6.43 13.42 -14.60
CA GLY A 295 5.49 14.22 -15.36
C GLY A 295 4.20 13.48 -15.67
N PHE A 296 3.42 14.06 -16.56
CA PHE A 296 2.16 13.51 -16.99
C PHE A 296 2.15 13.35 -18.52
N GLN A 297 1.70 12.19 -18.96
CA GLN A 297 1.36 11.92 -20.36
C GLN A 297 0.11 11.03 -20.37
N GLU A 298 -0.91 11.48 -21.09
CA GLU A 298 -2.24 10.87 -20.98
C GLU A 298 -2.30 9.44 -21.54
N ASN A 299 -1.64 9.19 -22.64
CA ASN A 299 -1.50 7.86 -23.24
C ASN A 299 -0.08 7.71 -23.78
N GLY A 300 0.48 6.53 -23.72
CA GLY A 300 1.71 6.24 -24.44
C GLY A 300 1.44 6.34 -25.94
N ILE A 301 1.83 7.47 -26.56
CA ILE A 301 1.73 7.66 -28.02
C ILE A 301 3.02 7.14 -28.64
N GLY A 302 2.91 6.15 -29.53
CA GLY A 302 4.07 5.53 -30.15
C GLY A 302 4.95 4.74 -29.18
N ASN A 303 6.27 4.86 -29.30
CA ASN A 303 7.26 4.17 -28.45
C ASN A 303 7.60 4.92 -27.15
N HIS A 304 6.86 6.00 -26.81
CA HIS A 304 7.14 6.75 -25.60
C HIS A 304 6.49 6.08 -24.37
N PRO A 305 7.25 5.85 -23.29
CA PRO A 305 6.72 5.28 -22.07
C PRO A 305 5.73 6.26 -21.42
N ILE A 306 4.71 5.70 -20.75
CA ILE A 306 3.77 6.48 -19.94
C ILE A 306 4.55 7.22 -18.85
N ARG A 307 4.42 8.55 -18.78
CA ARG A 307 5.04 9.34 -17.71
C ARG A 307 4.14 9.37 -16.47
N MET A 308 4.74 9.20 -15.32
CA MET A 308 4.11 9.25 -14.00
C MET A 308 4.86 10.25 -13.10
N ASN A 309 4.22 10.65 -12.00
CA ASN A 309 4.86 11.54 -11.04
C ASN A 309 4.68 11.00 -9.61
N ARG A 310 5.73 10.35 -9.09
CA ARG A 310 5.78 9.72 -7.77
C ARG A 310 4.55 8.86 -7.48
N PRO A 311 4.30 7.80 -8.26
CA PRO A 311 3.22 6.87 -7.96
C PRO A 311 3.47 6.21 -6.59
N HIS A 312 2.39 5.87 -5.85
CA HIS A 312 2.51 5.24 -4.53
C HIS A 312 1.80 3.90 -4.44
N GLY A 313 0.48 3.88 -4.49
CA GLY A 313 -0.30 2.65 -4.37
C GLY A 313 -0.50 1.93 -5.69
N VAL A 314 -0.69 0.64 -5.60
CA VAL A 314 -1.02 -0.22 -6.76
C VAL A 314 -1.93 -1.36 -6.31
N THR A 315 -2.89 -1.71 -7.14
CA THR A 315 -3.68 -2.92 -7.01
C THR A 315 -3.87 -3.59 -8.38
N VAL A 316 -4.16 -4.87 -8.37
CA VAL A 316 -4.40 -5.66 -9.58
C VAL A 316 -5.73 -6.40 -9.42
N ASP A 317 -6.59 -6.28 -10.41
CA ASP A 317 -7.86 -7.02 -10.40
C ASP A 317 -7.70 -8.47 -10.88
N THR A 318 -8.78 -9.23 -10.79
CA THR A 318 -8.82 -10.65 -11.21
C THR A 318 -8.60 -10.85 -12.71
N GLN A 319 -8.73 -9.79 -13.52
CA GLN A 319 -8.46 -9.81 -14.97
C GLN A 319 -7.02 -9.40 -15.31
N GLY A 320 -6.22 -9.04 -14.29
CA GLY A 320 -4.84 -8.59 -14.44
C GLY A 320 -4.71 -7.12 -14.86
N ARG A 321 -5.78 -6.31 -14.76
CA ARG A 321 -5.68 -4.86 -14.94
C ARG A 321 -5.02 -4.25 -13.70
N ILE A 322 -4.08 -3.35 -13.94
CA ILE A 322 -3.28 -2.74 -12.88
C ILE A 322 -3.78 -1.31 -12.68
N TYR A 323 -4.15 -0.96 -11.44
CA TYR A 323 -4.54 0.39 -11.06
C TYR A 323 -3.47 1.02 -10.20
N VAL A 324 -3.04 2.24 -10.55
CA VAL A 324 -1.91 2.93 -9.92
C VAL A 324 -2.36 4.31 -9.43
N GLY A 325 -2.07 4.62 -8.18
CA GLY A 325 -2.17 5.98 -7.65
C GLY A 325 -0.99 6.82 -8.17
N ASP A 326 -1.23 7.62 -9.23
CA ASP A 326 -0.24 8.55 -9.81
C ASP A 326 -0.29 9.87 -9.01
N THR A 327 0.30 9.84 -7.83
CA THR A 327 0.04 10.70 -6.69
C THR A 327 0.21 12.18 -6.98
N LEU A 328 1.37 12.60 -7.50
CA LEU A 328 1.64 14.02 -7.79
C LEU A 328 1.04 14.48 -9.12
N ASN A 329 0.42 13.57 -9.89
CA ASN A 329 -0.46 13.91 -11.01
C ASN A 329 -1.94 13.91 -10.59
N HIS A 330 -2.26 13.71 -9.29
CA HIS A 330 -3.60 13.78 -8.72
C HIS A 330 -4.63 12.92 -9.45
N ARG A 331 -4.28 11.65 -9.75
CA ARG A 331 -5.14 10.72 -10.48
C ARG A 331 -4.84 9.26 -10.19
N VAL A 332 -5.80 8.40 -10.46
CA VAL A 332 -5.58 6.96 -10.56
C VAL A 332 -5.54 6.58 -12.03
N ARG A 333 -4.60 5.72 -12.39
CA ARG A 333 -4.40 5.24 -13.77
C ARG A 333 -4.62 3.74 -13.85
N GLU A 334 -5.32 3.31 -14.90
CA GLU A 334 -5.36 1.91 -15.30
C GLU A 334 -4.26 1.66 -16.33
N LEU A 335 -3.50 0.61 -16.11
CA LEU A 335 -2.55 0.06 -17.06
C LEU A 335 -3.13 -1.24 -17.59
N SER A 336 -3.57 -1.25 -18.83
CA SER A 336 -4.04 -2.45 -19.54
C SER A 336 -3.03 -2.85 -20.61
N ARG A 337 -2.92 -4.15 -20.88
CA ARG A 337 -2.15 -4.60 -22.06
C ARG A 337 -2.85 -4.07 -23.32
N ARG A 338 -2.08 -3.51 -24.23
CA ARG A 338 -2.61 -3.26 -25.60
C ARG A 338 -3.02 -4.63 -26.18
N LYS A 339 -4.25 -4.69 -26.69
CA LYS A 339 -4.72 -5.81 -27.51
C LYS A 339 -3.97 -5.84 -28.81
#